data_0c12304aec560b1dd30013a73b4a0b3d
#
_entry.id   0c12304aec560b1dd30013a73b4a0b3d
#
_cell.length_a   1.000
_cell.length_b   1.000
_cell.length_c   1.000
_cell.angle_alpha   90.00
_cell.angle_beta   90.00
_cell.angle_gamma   90.00
#
_symmetry.space_group_name_H-M   'P 1'
#
loop_
_entity.id
_entity.type
_entity.pdbx_description
1 polymer ?
#
loop_
_entity_poly.entity_id
_entity_poly.type
_entity_poly.pdbx_seq_one_letter_code
_entity_poly.pdbx_strand_id
1 'polypeptide(L)'
;MYIQNLQPGLVDNLSYLTVLANKNGRLICKVLDVEGRIAKTLVALVNEGRQQLELNMGDLNTGRYVLNAFSGDTFIKSIRFDKQ
;
A
#
# COMPACT_ATOMS: atom_id res chain seq x y z
N MET A 1 -12.33 1.79 -7.59
CA MET A 1 -11.43 2.23 -6.49
C MET A 1 -10.26 2.99 -7.08
N TYR A 2 -9.95 4.13 -6.54
CA TYR A 2 -8.83 4.97 -6.98
C TYR A 2 -7.86 5.14 -5.81
N ILE A 3 -6.56 5.02 -6.08
CA ILE A 3 -5.51 5.11 -5.06
C ILE A 3 -4.54 6.21 -5.47
N GLN A 4 -4.28 7.13 -4.55
CA GLN A 4 -3.22 8.14 -4.70
C GLN A 4 -1.90 7.56 -4.19
N ASN A 5 -0.85 8.36 -4.34
CA ASN A 5 0.48 7.94 -3.92
C ASN A 5 0.58 7.74 -2.41
N LEU A 6 1.50 6.89 -2.04
CA LEU A 6 1.89 6.67 -0.66
C LEU A 6 2.64 7.91 -0.16
N GLN A 7 2.33 8.38 1.04
CA GLN A 7 3.00 9.53 1.63
C GLN A 7 3.35 9.28 3.09
N PRO A 8 4.61 9.49 3.47
CA PRO A 8 5.74 9.86 2.60
C PRO A 8 6.21 8.68 1.73
N GLY A 9 6.87 8.99 0.62
CA GLY A 9 7.50 8.00 -0.26
C GLY A 9 8.85 7.53 0.26
N LEU A 10 9.49 8.32 1.11
CA LEU A 10 10.63 7.89 1.91
C LEU A 10 10.09 7.52 3.28
N VAL A 11 9.96 6.22 3.52
CA VAL A 11 9.20 5.69 4.66
C VAL A 11 10.13 5.32 5.80
N ASP A 12 9.82 5.82 7.00
CA ASP A 12 10.49 5.38 8.22
C ASP A 12 9.65 4.26 8.87
N ASN A 13 8.57 4.59 9.56
CA ASN A 13 7.69 3.59 10.17
C ASN A 13 6.32 3.58 9.51
N LEU A 14 5.64 4.72 9.53
CA LEU A 14 4.27 4.84 9.05
C LEU A 14 4.23 5.57 7.72
N SER A 15 3.34 5.13 6.86
CA SER A 15 3.01 5.81 5.62
C SER A 15 1.51 5.76 5.42
N TYR A 16 0.98 6.67 4.63
CA TYR A 16 -0.46 6.82 4.43
C TYR A 16 -0.81 6.69 2.97
N LEU A 17 -1.82 5.88 2.71
CA LEU A 17 -2.34 5.65 1.39
C LEU A 17 -3.73 6.26 1.30
N THR A 18 -3.91 7.23 0.41
CA THR A 18 -5.22 7.84 0.20
C THR A 18 -6.00 7.03 -0.83
N VAL A 19 -7.20 6.63 -0.44
CA VAL A 19 -8.06 5.77 -1.25
C VAL A 19 -9.41 6.45 -1.43
N LEU A 20 -9.92 6.41 -2.66
CA LEU A 20 -11.28 6.82 -2.99
C LEU A 20 -12.03 5.60 -3.50
N ALA A 21 -13.03 5.16 -2.75
CA ALA A 21 -13.79 3.97 -3.06
C ALA A 21 -15.25 4.31 -3.36
N ASN A 22 -15.83 3.65 -4.35
CA ASN A 22 -17.24 3.84 -4.71
C ASN A 22 -18.16 2.85 -3.98
N LYS A 23 -17.59 1.93 -3.23
CA LYS A 23 -18.33 0.99 -2.39
C LYS A 23 -17.39 0.42 -1.32
N ASN A 24 -17.96 -0.20 -0.31
CA ASN A 24 -17.19 -0.91 0.70
C ASN A 24 -16.47 -2.10 0.08
N GLY A 25 -15.28 -2.39 0.58
CA GLY A 25 -14.51 -3.51 0.05
C GLY A 25 -13.25 -3.78 0.85
N ARG A 26 -12.36 -4.55 0.25
CA ARG A 26 -11.10 -4.94 0.85
C ARG A 26 -9.96 -4.57 -0.08
N LEU A 27 -8.95 -3.92 0.48
CA LEU A 27 -7.73 -3.59 -0.23
C LEU A 27 -6.62 -4.51 0.25
N ILE A 28 -5.95 -5.17 -0.69
CA ILE A 28 -4.81 -6.04 -0.40
C ILE A 28 -3.57 -5.37 -1.00
N CYS A 29 -2.58 -5.11 -0.16
CA CYS A 29 -1.32 -4.50 -0.58
C CYS A 29 -0.19 -5.52 -0.40
N LYS A 30 0.47 -5.86 -1.49
CA LYS A 30 1.64 -6.73 -1.47
C LYS A 30 2.88 -5.88 -1.67
N VAL A 31 3.79 -5.93 -0.69
CA VAL A 31 5.04 -5.18 -0.74
C VAL A 31 6.14 -6.13 -1.21
N LEU A 32 6.73 -5.80 -2.34
CA LEU A 32 7.77 -6.62 -2.97
C LEU A 32 9.13 -5.94 -2.81
N ASP A 33 10.16 -6.74 -2.54
CA ASP A 33 11.55 -6.27 -2.52
C ASP A 33 12.12 -6.19 -3.94
N VAL A 34 13.39 -5.79 -4.05
CA VAL A 34 14.04 -5.61 -5.36
C VAL A 34 14.20 -6.92 -6.14
N GLU A 35 14.10 -8.06 -5.46
CA GLU A 35 14.17 -9.37 -6.10
C GLU A 35 12.79 -9.92 -6.47
N GLY A 36 11.74 -9.14 -6.23
CA GLY A 36 10.38 -9.53 -6.55
C GLY A 36 9.73 -10.44 -5.52
N ARG A 37 10.36 -10.62 -4.35
CA ARG A 37 9.79 -11.44 -3.27
C ARG A 37 8.83 -10.62 -2.42
N ILE A 38 7.77 -11.25 -1.95
CA ILE A 38 6.81 -10.59 -1.05
C ILE A 38 7.46 -10.44 0.32
N ALA A 39 7.75 -9.19 0.70
CA ALA A 39 8.30 -8.86 2.01
C ALA A 39 7.21 -8.69 3.05
N LYS A 40 6.01 -8.26 2.64
CA LYS A 40 4.91 -7.97 3.54
C LYS A 40 3.60 -7.97 2.77
N THR A 41 2.53 -8.44 3.41
CA THR A 41 1.16 -8.32 2.89
C THR A 41 0.32 -7.57 3.91
N LEU A 42 -0.37 -6.55 3.44
CA LEU A 42 -1.27 -5.73 4.26
C LEU A 42 -2.69 -5.88 3.71
N VAL A 43 -3.65 -6.04 4.61
CA VAL A 43 -5.07 -6.10 4.23
C VAL A 43 -5.81 -5.04 5.02
N ALA A 44 -6.60 -4.23 4.32
CA ALA A 44 -7.38 -3.16 4.94
C ALA A 44 -8.82 -3.21 4.45
N LEU A 45 -9.76 -2.97 5.37
CA LEU A 45 -11.15 -2.75 5.02
C LEU A 45 -11.31 -1.32 4.58
N VAL A 46 -12.02 -1.13 3.47
CA VAL A 46 -12.22 0.17 2.86
C VAL A 46 -13.71 0.46 2.84
N ASN A 47 -14.08 1.66 3.31
CA ASN A 47 -15.44 2.14 3.27
C ASN A 47 -15.66 2.97 2.01
N GLU A 48 -16.92 3.09 1.60
CA GLU A 48 -17.27 4.01 0.53
C GLU A 48 -16.83 5.43 0.89
N GLY A 49 -16.22 6.14 -0.07
CA GLY A 49 -15.76 7.51 0.12
C GLY A 49 -14.25 7.62 0.13
N ARG A 50 -13.79 8.79 0.56
CA ARG A 50 -12.36 9.12 0.63
C ARG A 50 -11.83 8.82 2.03
N GLN A 51 -10.68 8.16 2.10
CA GLN A 51 -10.05 7.80 3.37
C GLN A 51 -8.56 7.68 3.23
N GLN A 52 -7.86 7.80 4.35
CA GLN A 52 -6.44 7.51 4.44
C GLN A 52 -6.25 6.23 5.24
N LEU A 53 -5.49 5.30 4.67
CA LEU A 53 -5.11 4.06 5.33
C LEU A 53 -3.71 4.23 5.89
N GLU A 54 -3.56 3.94 7.18
CA GLU A 54 -2.26 3.94 7.84
C GLU A 54 -1.59 2.59 7.59
N LEU A 55 -0.40 2.63 7.00
CA LEU A 55 0.36 1.43 6.71
C LEU A 55 1.63 1.44 7.56
N ASN A 56 1.80 0.42 8.41
CA ASN A 56 2.99 0.28 9.23
C ASN A 56 4.05 -0.51 8.46
N MET A 57 5.13 0.15 8.10
CA MET A 57 6.27 -0.42 7.37
C MET A 57 7.51 -0.59 8.25
N GLY A 58 7.37 -0.38 9.56
CA GLY A 58 8.50 -0.36 10.48
C GLY A 58 9.29 -1.65 10.56
N ASP A 59 8.69 -2.77 10.19
CA ASP A 59 9.33 -4.09 10.22
C ASP A 59 10.08 -4.43 8.92
N LEU A 60 10.06 -3.54 7.92
CA LEU A 60 10.81 -3.75 6.68
C LEU A 60 12.27 -3.32 6.85
N ASN A 61 13.16 -4.07 6.24
CA ASN A 61 14.57 -3.68 6.15
C ASN A 61 14.71 -2.46 5.24
N THR A 62 15.77 -1.67 5.46
CA THR A 62 16.11 -0.55 4.58
C THR A 62 16.28 -1.03 3.15
N GLY A 63 15.68 -0.31 2.21
CA GLY A 63 15.79 -0.67 0.79
C GLY A 63 14.66 -0.11 -0.03
N ARG A 64 14.64 -0.55 -1.29
CA ARG A 64 13.62 -0.17 -2.26
C ARG A 64 12.56 -1.24 -2.36
N TYR A 65 11.30 -0.79 -2.43
CA TYR A 65 10.15 -1.67 -2.48
C TYR A 65 9.13 -1.18 -3.49
N VAL A 66 8.27 -2.11 -3.89
CA VAL A 66 7.08 -1.81 -4.70
C VAL A 66 5.87 -2.31 -3.94
N LEU A 67 4.88 -1.44 -3.78
CA LEU A 67 3.60 -1.82 -3.21
C LEU A 67 2.62 -2.02 -4.35
N ASN A 68 2.10 -3.24 -4.48
CA ASN A 68 1.05 -3.57 -5.44
C ASN A 68 -0.27 -3.67 -4.71
N ALA A 69 -1.23 -2.84 -5.11
CA ALA A 69 -2.54 -2.76 -4.48
C ALA A 69 -3.60 -3.46 -5.33
N PHE A 70 -4.42 -4.28 -4.68
CA PHE A 70 -5.48 -5.05 -5.31
C PHE A 70 -6.81 -4.82 -4.58
N SER A 71 -7.89 -4.73 -5.35
CA SER A 71 -9.25 -4.79 -4.83
C SER A 71 -9.80 -6.17 -5.22
N GLY A 72 -9.89 -7.08 -4.24
CA GLY A 72 -10.14 -8.48 -4.55
C GLY A 72 -9.05 -9.03 -5.47
N ASP A 73 -9.42 -9.55 -6.62
CA ASP A 73 -8.47 -10.06 -7.61
C ASP A 73 -8.05 -9.00 -8.63
N THR A 74 -8.58 -7.80 -8.53
CA THR A 74 -8.32 -6.74 -9.50
C THR A 74 -7.12 -5.91 -9.07
N PHE A 75 -6.10 -5.85 -9.94
CA PHE A 75 -4.96 -4.97 -9.73
C PHE A 75 -5.38 -3.52 -9.90
N ILE A 76 -5.01 -2.66 -8.95
CA ILE A 76 -5.36 -1.23 -8.97
C ILE A 76 -4.16 -0.38 -9.33
N LYS A 77 -3.06 -0.52 -8.58
CA LYS A 77 -1.92 0.38 -8.73
C LYS A 77 -0.65 -0.21 -8.16
N SER A 78 0.47 0.17 -8.76
CA SER A 78 1.81 -0.14 -8.27
C SER A 78 2.48 1.16 -7.85
N ILE A 79 3.04 1.19 -6.65
CA ILE A 79 3.68 2.37 -6.07
C ILE A 79 5.06 1.99 -5.58
N ARG A 80 6.07 2.73 -6.03
CA ARG A 80 7.44 2.56 -5.54
C ARG A 80 7.67 3.41 -4.31
N PHE A 81 8.42 2.89 -3.34
CA PHE A 81 8.84 3.66 -2.18
C PHE A 81 10.18 3.17 -1.67
N ASP A 82 10.83 4.02 -0.90
CA ASP A 82 12.10 3.70 -0.26
C ASP A 82 11.88 3.59 1.25
N LYS A 83 12.39 2.51 1.85
CA LYS A 83 12.34 2.31 3.30
C LYS A 83 13.67 2.76 3.90
N GLN A 84 13.57 3.67 4.83
CA GLN A 84 14.70 4.21 5.57
C GLN A 84 15.28 3.24 6.59
#